data_7129b7a9fcbc0815d46df77a6cc132b8
#
_entry.id   7129b7a9fcbc0815d46df77a6cc132b8
#
_cell.length_a   1.000
_cell.length_b   1.000
_cell.length_c   1.000
_cell.angle_alpha   90.00
_cell.angle_beta   90.00
_cell.angle_gamma   90.00
#
_symmetry.space_group_name_H-M   'P 1'
#
loop_
_entity.id
_entity.type
_entity.pdbx_description
1 polymer ?
#
loop_
_entity_poly.entity_id
_entity_poly.type
_entity_poly.pdbx_seq_one_letter_code
_entity_poly.pdbx_strand_id
1 'polypeptide(L)'
;LPEQVSIVGDSLREVTITPQNAGSDLFHVAPGVYISEVSFVGTMNSGSAIVAFNPDIVYYYTQSPYIHNCTNFVTNSIGMKIDGSKNIGPFKSMVTDSYTQYNSNGIGVSLSNEGYGQIVSMFNINNDVAIAANTGGQCDITNSNSSFGNFGLVADGVGPRKYTGIVTTSQ
;
A
#
# COMPACT_ATOMS: atom_id res chain seq x y z
N LEU A 1 -4.32 -13.94 -3.81
CA LEU A 1 -3.39 -14.42 -4.84
C LEU A 1 -2.33 -15.29 -4.18
N PRO A 2 -2.07 -16.52 -4.68
CA PRO A 2 -0.99 -17.37 -4.20
C PRO A 2 0.40 -16.75 -4.39
N GLU A 3 1.42 -17.35 -3.79
CA GLU A 3 2.81 -16.93 -3.95
C GLU A 3 3.25 -16.99 -5.42
N GLN A 4 4.08 -16.04 -5.83
CA GLN A 4 4.72 -15.97 -7.15
C GLN A 4 3.74 -15.94 -8.34
N VAL A 5 2.52 -15.49 -8.13
CA VAL A 5 1.54 -15.27 -9.21
C VAL A 5 1.67 -13.85 -9.74
N SER A 6 1.63 -13.72 -11.06
CA SER A 6 1.59 -12.42 -11.73
C SER A 6 0.23 -12.19 -12.38
N ILE A 7 -0.28 -10.96 -12.24
CA ILE A 7 -1.40 -10.42 -13.02
C ILE A 7 -0.80 -9.31 -13.87
N VAL A 8 -0.82 -9.49 -15.18
CA VAL A 8 -0.27 -8.52 -16.13
C VAL A 8 -1.36 -8.19 -17.15
N GLY A 9 -1.76 -6.93 -17.18
CA GLY A 9 -2.64 -6.42 -18.22
C GLY A 9 -1.90 -6.22 -19.54
N ASP A 10 -2.62 -6.22 -20.63
CA ASP A 10 -2.05 -5.90 -21.93
C ASP A 10 -1.79 -4.39 -22.06
N SER A 11 -2.63 -3.59 -21.46
CA SER A 11 -2.48 -2.14 -21.43
C SER A 11 -3.21 -1.53 -20.24
N LEU A 12 -2.55 -0.60 -19.55
CA LEU A 12 -3.12 0.19 -18.46
C LEU A 12 -4.46 0.86 -18.80
N ARG A 13 -4.68 1.20 -20.05
CA ARG A 13 -5.89 1.90 -20.50
C ARG A 13 -7.03 0.97 -20.90
N GLU A 14 -6.72 -0.24 -21.29
CA GLU A 14 -7.68 -1.20 -21.85
C GLU A 14 -8.11 -2.26 -20.86
N VAL A 15 -7.22 -2.65 -19.95
CA VAL A 15 -7.52 -3.66 -18.95
C VAL A 15 -8.04 -3.00 -17.68
N THR A 16 -9.32 -3.23 -17.39
CA THR A 16 -9.95 -2.73 -16.16
C THR A 16 -10.41 -3.88 -15.27
N ILE A 17 -10.22 -3.71 -13.98
CA ILE A 17 -10.70 -4.64 -12.95
C ILE A 17 -11.65 -3.89 -12.03
N THR A 18 -12.85 -4.44 -11.84
CA THR A 18 -13.88 -3.85 -11.00
C THR A 18 -14.15 -4.75 -9.79
N PRO A 19 -14.11 -4.21 -8.56
CA PRO A 19 -14.49 -4.96 -7.37
C PRO A 19 -15.96 -5.41 -7.44
N GLN A 20 -16.20 -6.71 -7.26
CA GLN A 20 -17.56 -7.26 -7.20
C GLN A 20 -18.18 -7.14 -5.80
N ASN A 21 -17.35 -7.13 -4.77
CA ASN A 21 -17.77 -6.95 -3.39
C ASN A 21 -17.11 -5.70 -2.81
N ALA A 22 -17.91 -4.66 -2.61
CA ALA A 22 -17.41 -3.38 -2.10
C ALA A 22 -16.90 -3.46 -0.65
N GLY A 23 -17.33 -4.43 0.13
CA GLY A 23 -16.98 -4.58 1.55
C GLY A 23 -15.78 -5.47 1.83
N SER A 24 -15.07 -5.94 0.80
CA SER A 24 -13.92 -6.83 0.94
C SER A 24 -12.73 -6.29 0.17
N ASP A 25 -11.52 -6.60 0.62
CA ASP A 25 -10.31 -6.33 -0.17
C ASP A 25 -10.39 -7.09 -1.51
N LEU A 26 -9.96 -6.45 -2.59
CA LEU A 26 -10.02 -7.04 -3.93
C LEU A 26 -8.96 -8.13 -4.10
N PHE A 27 -7.72 -7.84 -3.71
CA PHE A 27 -6.62 -8.79 -3.76
C PHE A 27 -5.93 -8.91 -2.42
N HIS A 28 -5.92 -10.11 -1.85
CA HIS A 28 -4.97 -10.49 -0.84
C HIS A 28 -3.72 -11.06 -1.54
N VAL A 29 -2.57 -10.46 -1.31
CA VAL A 29 -1.32 -10.81 -1.98
C VAL A 29 -0.38 -11.57 -1.05
N ALA A 30 0.27 -12.59 -1.61
CA ALA A 30 1.31 -13.39 -0.99
C ALA A 30 2.70 -12.95 -1.49
N PRO A 31 3.80 -13.46 -0.91
CA PRO A 31 5.15 -13.18 -1.38
C PRO A 31 5.33 -13.42 -2.88
N GLY A 32 6.03 -12.50 -3.54
CA GLY A 32 6.35 -12.61 -4.96
C GLY A 32 5.17 -12.39 -5.91
N VAL A 33 4.02 -11.94 -5.42
CA VAL A 33 2.92 -11.51 -6.30
C VAL A 33 3.34 -10.25 -7.06
N TYR A 34 3.08 -10.24 -8.35
CA TYR A 34 3.33 -9.10 -9.22
C TYR A 34 2.05 -8.68 -9.93
N ILE A 35 1.69 -7.41 -9.85
CA ILE A 35 0.50 -6.85 -10.52
C ILE A 35 0.95 -5.67 -11.37
N SER A 36 0.65 -5.68 -12.67
CA SER A 36 1.03 -4.57 -13.55
C SER A 36 0.07 -4.34 -14.70
N GLU A 37 0.14 -3.14 -15.27
CA GLU A 37 -0.55 -2.74 -16.50
C GLU A 37 -2.08 -2.86 -16.41
N VAL A 38 -2.67 -2.59 -15.24
CA VAL A 38 -4.12 -2.66 -15.04
C VAL A 38 -4.66 -1.39 -14.36
N SER A 39 -5.89 -1.05 -14.69
CA SER A 39 -6.65 0.00 -14.01
C SER A 39 -7.78 -0.60 -13.17
N PHE A 40 -7.89 -0.14 -11.94
CA PHE A 40 -8.98 -0.50 -11.04
C PHE A 40 -10.04 0.59 -11.09
N VAL A 41 -11.31 0.20 -11.32
CA VAL A 41 -12.42 1.14 -11.46
C VAL A 41 -13.63 0.70 -10.64
N GLY A 42 -14.37 1.64 -10.05
CA GLY A 42 -15.58 1.33 -9.30
C GLY A 42 -15.68 2.08 -7.96
N THR A 43 -16.35 1.45 -7.01
CA THR A 43 -16.52 1.98 -5.65
C THR A 43 -16.41 0.85 -4.64
N MET A 44 -15.75 1.14 -3.52
CA MET A 44 -15.64 0.23 -2.38
C MET A 44 -16.13 0.91 -1.10
N ASN A 45 -16.31 0.13 -0.05
CA ASN A 45 -16.53 0.67 1.27
C ASN A 45 -15.22 1.18 1.87
N SER A 46 -15.30 2.19 2.70
CA SER A 46 -14.14 2.67 3.45
C SER A 46 -13.50 1.52 4.25
N GLY A 47 -12.17 1.44 4.18
CA GLY A 47 -11.40 0.38 4.84
C GLY A 47 -11.09 -0.85 3.97
N SER A 48 -11.80 -1.03 2.85
CA SER A 48 -11.50 -2.08 1.87
C SER A 48 -10.40 -1.63 0.91
N ALA A 49 -9.51 -2.55 0.56
CA ALA A 49 -8.31 -2.25 -0.22
C ALA A 49 -8.33 -2.90 -1.62
N ILE A 50 -7.66 -2.25 -2.55
CA ILE A 50 -7.37 -2.84 -3.87
C ILE A 50 -6.35 -3.97 -3.71
N VAL A 51 -5.24 -3.69 -3.04
CA VAL A 51 -4.21 -4.68 -2.74
C VAL A 51 -3.89 -4.65 -1.26
N ALA A 52 -3.96 -5.80 -0.62
CA ALA A 52 -3.68 -5.95 0.81
C ALA A 52 -2.76 -7.15 1.07
N PHE A 53 -1.95 -7.09 2.12
CA PHE A 53 -1.31 -8.29 2.63
C PHE A 53 -2.35 -9.37 2.92
N ASN A 54 -2.02 -10.60 2.56
CA ASN A 54 -2.88 -11.74 2.88
C ASN A 54 -2.91 -11.97 4.40
N PRO A 55 -4.06 -11.82 5.07
CA PRO A 55 -4.17 -11.98 6.52
C PRO A 55 -3.94 -13.42 6.99
N ASP A 56 -3.98 -14.40 6.10
CA ASP A 56 -3.79 -15.82 6.42
C ASP A 56 -2.32 -16.26 6.31
N ILE A 57 -1.43 -15.40 5.80
CA ILE A 57 0.00 -15.70 5.65
C ILE A 57 0.77 -15.07 6.80
N VAL A 58 1.52 -15.91 7.52
CA VAL A 58 2.30 -15.51 8.70
C VAL A 58 3.69 -14.98 8.33
N TYR A 59 4.24 -15.34 7.18
CA TYR A 59 5.61 -14.98 6.78
C TYR A 59 5.66 -14.38 5.38
N TYR A 60 6.35 -13.24 5.27
CA TYR A 60 6.73 -12.61 4.02
C TYR A 60 8.26 -12.56 3.95
N TYR A 61 8.89 -13.68 3.63
CA TYR A 61 10.35 -13.84 3.79
C TYR A 61 11.15 -13.96 2.49
N THR A 62 10.50 -13.89 1.34
CA THR A 62 11.19 -14.02 0.06
C THR A 62 11.15 -12.71 -0.74
N GLN A 63 10.21 -12.60 -1.64
CA GLN A 63 10.03 -11.42 -2.48
C GLN A 63 8.82 -10.64 -2.02
N SER A 64 8.98 -9.35 -1.84
CA SER A 64 7.86 -8.47 -1.55
C SER A 64 6.82 -8.52 -2.69
N PRO A 65 5.52 -8.49 -2.38
CA PRO A 65 4.52 -8.19 -3.40
C PRO A 65 4.84 -6.87 -4.09
N TYR A 66 4.66 -6.80 -5.39
CA TYR A 66 5.04 -5.65 -6.20
C TYR A 66 3.93 -5.20 -7.13
N ILE A 67 3.57 -3.93 -7.03
CA ILE A 67 2.57 -3.29 -7.89
C ILE A 67 3.31 -2.31 -8.81
N HIS A 68 3.16 -2.50 -10.10
CA HIS A 68 3.89 -1.72 -11.11
C HIS A 68 2.96 -1.18 -12.17
N ASN A 69 3.12 0.09 -12.51
CA ASN A 69 2.37 0.77 -13.56
C ASN A 69 0.87 0.43 -13.56
N CYS A 70 0.21 0.73 -12.46
CA CYS A 70 -1.22 0.56 -12.26
C CYS A 70 -1.91 1.89 -11.98
N THR A 71 -3.23 1.94 -12.18
CA THR A 71 -4.04 3.10 -11.79
C THR A 71 -5.23 2.66 -10.95
N ASN A 72 -5.49 3.34 -9.85
CA ASN A 72 -6.65 3.13 -9.00
C ASN A 72 -7.63 4.30 -9.10
N PHE A 73 -8.80 4.05 -9.67
CA PHE A 73 -9.94 4.98 -9.72
C PHE A 73 -11.10 4.53 -8.82
N VAL A 74 -10.87 3.60 -7.91
CA VAL A 74 -11.95 3.06 -7.06
C VAL A 74 -12.20 4.00 -5.89
N THR A 75 -13.34 4.66 -5.89
CA THR A 75 -13.76 5.60 -4.83
C THR A 75 -13.84 4.92 -3.46
N ASN A 76 -13.46 5.64 -2.40
CA ASN A 76 -13.39 5.22 -0.99
C ASN A 76 -12.38 4.10 -0.67
N SER A 77 -11.70 3.53 -1.66
CA SER A 77 -10.78 2.42 -1.46
C SER A 77 -9.49 2.82 -0.74
N ILE A 78 -8.83 1.83 -0.18
CA ILE A 78 -7.40 1.90 0.12
C ILE A 78 -6.66 1.32 -1.09
N GLY A 79 -5.76 2.07 -1.69
CA GLY A 79 -5.01 1.57 -2.84
C GLY A 79 -4.08 0.43 -2.48
N MET A 80 -3.31 0.58 -1.40
CA MET A 80 -2.38 -0.43 -0.89
C MET A 80 -2.48 -0.49 0.63
N LYS A 81 -2.80 -1.67 1.19
CA LYS A 81 -2.93 -1.91 2.62
C LYS A 81 -1.89 -2.90 3.12
N ILE A 82 -1.01 -2.45 4.00
CA ILE A 82 0.10 -3.21 4.55
C ILE A 82 -0.08 -3.34 6.06
N ASP A 83 -0.76 -4.41 6.47
CA ASP A 83 -0.91 -4.76 7.88
C ASP A 83 0.13 -5.82 8.26
N GLY A 84 1.12 -5.40 9.04
CA GLY A 84 2.21 -6.28 9.47
C GLY A 84 1.88 -7.17 10.67
N SER A 85 0.65 -7.19 11.17
CA SER A 85 0.26 -7.91 12.39
C SER A 85 0.51 -9.43 12.34
N LYS A 86 0.44 -10.02 11.16
CA LYS A 86 0.69 -11.45 10.93
C LYS A 86 2.14 -11.78 10.57
N ASN A 87 2.96 -10.77 10.31
CA ASN A 87 4.33 -10.98 9.87
C ASN A 87 5.27 -11.06 11.05
N ILE A 88 5.98 -12.17 11.15
CA ILE A 88 7.02 -12.37 12.16
C ILE A 88 8.37 -12.18 11.46
N GLY A 89 9.11 -11.13 11.84
CA GLY A 89 10.44 -10.88 11.30
C GLY A 89 10.56 -9.60 10.46
N PRO A 90 11.71 -9.36 9.83
CA PRO A 90 12.03 -8.08 9.18
C PRO A 90 11.36 -7.86 7.81
N PHE A 91 10.75 -8.86 7.22
CA PHE A 91 10.27 -8.84 5.83
C PHE A 91 8.76 -8.58 5.77
N LYS A 92 8.36 -7.37 6.14
CA LYS A 92 6.95 -6.93 6.14
C LYS A 92 6.68 -5.93 5.04
N SER A 93 7.33 -6.07 3.89
CA SER A 93 7.29 -5.03 2.87
C SER A 93 6.42 -5.37 1.68
N MET A 94 5.79 -4.32 1.14
CA MET A 94 5.19 -4.31 -0.18
C MET A 94 5.79 -3.14 -0.96
N VAL A 95 5.99 -3.35 -2.24
CA VAL A 95 6.62 -2.36 -3.12
C VAL A 95 5.62 -1.87 -4.14
N THR A 96 5.63 -0.59 -4.41
CA THR A 96 4.91 -0.02 -5.54
C THR A 96 5.83 0.89 -6.34
N ASP A 97 5.67 0.84 -7.65
CA ASP A 97 6.34 1.73 -8.59
C ASP A 97 5.37 2.16 -9.69
N SER A 98 5.30 3.47 -9.93
CA SER A 98 4.42 4.04 -10.94
C SER A 98 2.94 3.68 -10.73
N TYR A 99 2.48 3.72 -9.48
CA TYR A 99 1.09 3.46 -9.12
C TYR A 99 0.34 4.76 -8.89
N THR A 100 -0.54 5.12 -9.81
CA THR A 100 -1.38 6.31 -9.69
C THR A 100 -2.63 6.02 -8.86
N GLN A 101 -2.85 6.78 -7.80
CA GLN A 101 -4.00 6.69 -6.92
C GLN A 101 -4.91 7.90 -7.17
N TYR A 102 -6.06 7.68 -7.78
CA TYR A 102 -7.12 8.66 -7.95
C TYR A 102 -8.42 8.14 -7.31
N ASN A 103 -8.33 7.81 -6.04
CA ASN A 103 -9.42 7.22 -5.28
C ASN A 103 -10.05 8.24 -4.31
N SER A 104 -10.96 9.04 -4.83
CA SER A 104 -11.65 10.08 -4.05
C SER A 104 -12.21 9.54 -2.73
N ASN A 105 -12.02 10.30 -1.64
CA ASN A 105 -12.35 9.94 -0.26
C ASN A 105 -11.64 8.68 0.27
N GLY A 106 -10.68 8.15 -0.45
CA GLY A 106 -9.93 6.95 -0.07
C GLY A 106 -8.56 7.27 0.50
N ILE A 107 -7.81 6.21 0.76
CA ILE A 107 -6.43 6.26 1.22
C ILE A 107 -5.54 5.68 0.14
N GLY A 108 -4.48 6.39 -0.26
CA GLY A 108 -3.55 5.85 -1.25
C GLY A 108 -2.80 4.64 -0.69
N VAL A 109 -2.10 4.81 0.43
CA VAL A 109 -1.36 3.74 1.13
C VAL A 109 -1.68 3.76 2.62
N SER A 110 -2.04 2.62 3.17
CA SER A 110 -2.23 2.41 4.60
C SER A 110 -1.22 1.39 5.12
N LEU A 111 -0.42 1.81 6.11
CA LEU A 111 0.60 0.98 6.77
C LEU A 111 0.25 0.87 8.25
N SER A 112 0.21 -0.34 8.77
CA SER A 112 -0.10 -0.58 10.18
C SER A 112 0.69 -1.77 10.76
N ASN A 113 0.75 -1.84 12.08
CA ASN A 113 1.32 -2.96 12.81
C ASN A 113 2.73 -3.33 12.31
N GLU A 114 3.61 -2.33 12.27
CA GLU A 114 4.99 -2.46 11.77
C GLU A 114 5.12 -2.90 10.30
N GLY A 115 4.04 -2.81 9.50
CA GLY A 115 4.09 -3.01 8.06
C GLY A 115 5.02 -1.98 7.40
N TYR A 116 5.70 -2.37 6.33
CA TYR A 116 6.65 -1.52 5.64
C TYR A 116 6.31 -1.40 4.16
N GLY A 117 6.34 -0.18 3.64
CA GLY A 117 6.08 0.10 2.22
C GLY A 117 7.26 0.78 1.55
N GLN A 118 7.64 0.31 0.38
CA GLN A 118 8.51 1.06 -0.53
C GLN A 118 7.65 1.70 -1.62
N ILE A 119 7.60 3.02 -1.61
CA ILE A 119 6.70 3.80 -2.46
C ILE A 119 7.56 4.60 -3.43
N VAL A 120 7.55 4.16 -4.69
CA VAL A 120 8.35 4.75 -5.76
C VAL A 120 7.44 5.31 -6.85
N SER A 121 7.71 6.53 -7.27
CA SER A 121 6.99 7.19 -8.39
C SER A 121 5.46 7.09 -8.28
N MET A 122 4.93 7.20 -7.07
CA MET A 122 3.49 7.16 -6.83
C MET A 122 2.88 8.55 -6.96
N PHE A 123 1.76 8.64 -7.64
CA PHE A 123 0.93 9.84 -7.70
C PHE A 123 -0.35 9.61 -6.92
N ASN A 124 -0.53 10.38 -5.84
CA ASN A 124 -1.75 10.40 -5.04
C ASN A 124 -2.53 11.66 -5.38
N ILE A 125 -3.71 11.50 -5.97
CA ILE A 125 -4.50 12.62 -6.47
C ILE A 125 -5.90 12.52 -5.89
N ASN A 126 -6.36 13.59 -5.23
CA ASN A 126 -7.71 13.70 -4.68
C ASN A 126 -8.08 12.60 -3.64
N ASN A 127 -7.09 11.99 -3.02
CA ASN A 127 -7.31 11.09 -1.89
C ASN A 127 -7.70 11.89 -0.64
N ASP A 128 -8.46 11.29 0.27
CA ASP A 128 -8.58 11.87 1.61
C ASP A 128 -7.23 11.89 2.32
N VAL A 129 -6.55 10.77 2.34
CA VAL A 129 -5.18 10.64 2.85
C VAL A 129 -4.30 9.95 1.80
N ALA A 130 -3.20 10.58 1.41
CA ALA A 130 -2.29 9.94 0.46
C ALA A 130 -1.54 8.76 1.10
N ILE A 131 -0.92 8.95 2.27
CA ILE A 131 -0.20 7.90 2.99
C ILE A 131 -0.52 8.01 4.47
N ALA A 132 -1.03 6.93 5.05
CA ALA A 132 -1.32 6.78 6.48
C ALA A 132 -0.42 5.71 7.09
N ALA A 133 0.35 6.06 8.11
CA ALA A 133 1.21 5.15 8.87
C ALA A 133 0.77 5.12 10.33
N ASN A 134 0.25 3.98 10.79
CA ASN A 134 -0.27 3.79 12.12
C ASN A 134 0.44 2.63 12.82
N THR A 135 0.41 2.61 14.15
CA THR A 135 0.90 1.45 14.94
C THR A 135 2.27 0.91 14.50
N GLY A 136 3.24 1.79 14.28
CA GLY A 136 4.59 1.42 13.86
C GLY A 136 4.77 1.17 12.36
N GLY A 137 3.76 1.42 11.55
CA GLY A 137 3.90 1.39 10.09
C GLY A 137 5.00 2.32 9.61
N GLN A 138 5.76 1.91 8.60
CA GLN A 138 6.91 2.64 8.07
C GLN A 138 6.89 2.62 6.55
N CYS A 139 7.43 3.67 5.92
CA CYS A 139 7.61 3.67 4.47
C CYS A 139 8.83 4.49 4.07
N ASP A 140 9.42 4.08 2.95
CA ASP A 140 10.32 4.90 2.15
C ASP A 140 9.55 5.49 0.97
N ILE A 141 9.72 6.78 0.74
CA ILE A 141 9.03 7.50 -0.33
C ILE A 141 10.06 8.09 -1.27
N THR A 142 10.00 7.71 -2.53
CA THR A 142 10.91 8.19 -3.56
C THR A 142 10.13 8.71 -4.76
N ASN A 143 10.46 9.92 -5.20
CA ASN A 143 9.92 10.53 -6.42
C ASN A 143 8.39 10.46 -6.53
N SER A 144 7.70 10.72 -5.42
CA SER A 144 6.24 10.61 -5.34
C SER A 144 5.60 11.97 -5.10
N ASN A 145 4.32 12.10 -5.43
CA ASN A 145 3.57 13.33 -5.30
C ASN A 145 2.21 13.08 -4.65
N SER A 146 1.73 14.05 -3.88
CA SER A 146 0.37 14.10 -3.35
C SER A 146 -0.25 15.45 -3.69
N SER A 147 -1.43 15.45 -4.32
CA SER A 147 -2.11 16.65 -4.78
C SER A 147 -3.62 16.57 -4.57
N PHE A 148 -4.22 17.70 -4.24
CA PHE A 148 -5.68 17.88 -4.18
C PHE A 148 -6.40 17.00 -3.15
N GLY A 149 -5.71 16.43 -2.19
CA GLY A 149 -6.28 15.67 -1.07
C GLY A 149 -6.32 16.50 0.22
N ASN A 150 -6.90 15.92 1.27
CA ASN A 150 -6.94 16.58 2.58
C ASN A 150 -5.60 16.45 3.32
N PHE A 151 -4.98 15.28 3.27
CA PHE A 151 -3.71 15.00 3.95
C PHE A 151 -2.73 14.28 3.02
N GLY A 152 -1.52 14.83 2.89
CA GLY A 152 -0.43 14.16 2.18
C GLY A 152 0.14 12.99 2.98
N LEU A 153 0.42 13.22 4.26
CA LEU A 153 0.97 12.23 5.18
C LEU A 153 0.25 12.32 6.51
N VAL A 154 -0.15 11.17 7.04
CA VAL A 154 -0.66 11.03 8.41
C VAL A 154 0.17 9.97 9.11
N ALA A 155 0.70 10.31 10.29
CA ALA A 155 1.39 9.36 11.15
C ALA A 155 0.74 9.40 12.52
N ASP A 156 0.24 8.24 12.98
CA ASP A 156 -0.40 8.10 14.28
C ASP A 156 0.06 6.84 15.02
N GLY A 157 0.53 7.04 16.23
CA GLY A 157 0.49 6.11 17.30
C GLY A 157 1.39 4.91 17.31
N VAL A 158 2.67 5.10 17.53
CA VAL A 158 3.35 4.18 18.45
C VAL A 158 3.78 4.94 19.68
N GLY A 159 3.71 4.26 20.82
CA GLY A 159 4.38 4.75 22.00
C GLY A 159 5.86 5.02 21.69
N PRO A 160 6.52 5.95 22.41
CA PRO A 160 7.88 6.35 22.10
C PRO A 160 8.79 5.13 22.11
N ARG A 161 9.47 4.86 21.00
CA ARG A 161 10.55 3.87 20.96
C ARG A 161 11.70 4.39 21.81
N LYS A 162 12.11 3.59 22.77
CA LYS A 162 13.29 3.90 23.57
C LYS A 162 14.53 3.59 22.75
N TYR A 163 15.19 4.62 22.26
CA TYR A 163 16.50 4.46 21.63
C TYR A 163 17.58 4.55 22.71
N THR A 164 18.39 3.51 22.83
CA THR A 164 19.60 3.55 23.62
C THR A 164 20.77 3.80 22.68
N GLY A 165 21.41 4.94 22.80
CA GLY A 165 22.57 5.32 22.01
C GLY A 165 23.56 6.14 22.84
N ILE A 166 24.81 6.12 22.45
CA ILE A 166 25.85 6.98 23.02
C ILE A 166 26.02 8.16 22.05
N VAL A 167 25.79 9.37 22.54
CA VAL A 167 26.17 10.58 21.80
C VAL A 167 27.68 10.71 21.92
N THR A 168 28.40 10.48 20.83
CA THR A 168 29.87 10.50 20.80
C THR A 168 30.47 11.88 20.58
N THR A 169 29.66 12.85 20.11
CA THR A 169 30.08 14.25 19.98
C THR A 169 28.92 15.18 20.27
N SER A 170 29.16 16.19 21.10
CA SER A 170 28.35 17.40 21.14
C SER A 170 29.12 18.48 20.36
N GLN A 171 28.58 18.94 19.29
CA GLN A 171 28.96 20.23 18.70
C GLN A 171 27.93 21.29 19.03
#